data_2ff1c9c21b3c676fb9f92e0ce0884ca5
#
_entry.id   2ff1c9c21b3c676fb9f92e0ce0884ca5
#
_cell.length_a   1.000
_cell.length_b   1.000
_cell.length_c   1.000
_cell.angle_alpha   90.00
_cell.angle_beta   90.00
_cell.angle_gamma   90.00
#
_symmetry.space_group_name_H-M   'P 1'
#
loop_
_entity.id
_entity.type
_entity.pdbx_description
1 polymer ?
#
loop_
_entity_poly.entity_id
_entity_poly.type
_entity_poly.pdbx_seq_one_letter_code
_entity_poly.pdbx_strand_id
1 'polypeptide(L)'
;MKDFKLIYIVVLATILPILSCEDLLDRPPLDQISETNYWKTTNDLKNYILQFYPDTWPKHSRSAQQTPYGYETKSDNMTLQSANNLLNGDTPVNTGTWTGDWSEIRSINIFFDNYRKCEDPFSAYQHILGEAYFFRAWLYFNLVKTYGDVPWYSSALSPDDEEFLNKARDPRTLVVDSILSDLDHAIDYLDTRA
;
A
#
# COMPACT_ATOMS: atom_id res chain seq x y z
N MET A 1 -11.79 2.58 70.57
CA MET A 1 -12.28 3.53 69.59
C MET A 1 -11.13 4.20 68.74
N LYS A 2 -9.94 4.37 69.25
CA LYS A 2 -8.81 4.94 68.54
C LYS A 2 -8.25 3.95 67.44
N ASP A 3 -8.19 2.68 67.80
CA ASP A 3 -7.62 1.63 66.93
C ASP A 3 -8.48 1.36 65.69
N PHE A 4 -9.81 1.48 65.78
CA PHE A 4 -10.72 1.34 64.66
C PHE A 4 -10.53 2.47 63.61
N LYS A 5 -10.28 3.70 64.07
CA LYS A 5 -10.00 4.82 63.12
C LYS A 5 -8.69 4.64 62.37
N LEU A 6 -7.69 4.05 63.02
CA LEU A 6 -6.40 3.77 62.40
C LEU A 6 -6.56 2.70 61.32
N ILE A 7 -7.32 1.65 61.54
CA ILE A 7 -7.61 0.59 60.58
C ILE A 7 -8.34 1.15 59.36
N TYR A 8 -9.34 2.04 59.52
CA TYR A 8 -10.02 2.69 58.38
C TYR A 8 -9.10 3.57 57.55
N ILE A 9 -8.18 4.30 58.18
CA ILE A 9 -7.19 5.13 57.48
C ILE A 9 -6.22 4.26 56.68
N VAL A 10 -5.77 3.15 57.23
CA VAL A 10 -4.86 2.22 56.52
C VAL A 10 -5.57 1.54 55.34
N VAL A 11 -6.82 1.10 55.52
CA VAL A 11 -7.62 0.50 54.46
C VAL A 11 -7.92 1.51 53.33
N LEU A 12 -8.24 2.76 53.69
CA LEU A 12 -8.47 3.82 52.71
C LEU A 12 -7.18 4.17 51.93
N ALA A 13 -6.03 4.21 52.60
CA ALA A 13 -4.73 4.48 51.99
C ALA A 13 -4.24 3.36 51.05
N THR A 14 -4.68 2.11 51.29
CA THR A 14 -4.35 0.98 50.40
C THR A 14 -5.26 0.87 49.19
N ILE A 15 -6.48 1.44 49.23
CA ILE A 15 -7.45 1.42 48.13
C ILE A 15 -7.20 2.56 47.11
N LEU A 16 -6.67 3.71 47.55
CA LEU A 16 -6.38 4.85 46.66
C LEU A 16 -5.42 4.55 45.48
N PRO A 17 -4.33 3.80 45.64
CA PRO A 17 -3.43 3.52 44.50
C PRO A 17 -4.00 2.54 43.47
N ILE A 18 -5.08 1.81 43.75
CA ILE A 18 -5.68 0.85 42.84
C ILE A 18 -6.55 1.54 41.76
N LEU A 19 -6.94 2.80 41.98
CA LEU A 19 -7.73 3.61 41.06
C LEU A 19 -6.87 4.53 40.17
N SER A 20 -5.54 4.39 40.22
CA SER A 20 -4.61 5.29 39.53
C SER A 20 -4.18 4.70 38.18
N CYS A 21 -4.66 5.31 37.11
CA CYS A 21 -4.02 5.45 35.79
C CYS A 21 -3.92 4.21 34.92
N GLU A 22 -5.00 3.84 34.26
CA GLU A 22 -4.92 3.14 32.97
C GLU A 22 -4.45 4.10 31.83
N ASP A 23 -4.83 5.37 31.88
CA ASP A 23 -4.50 6.38 30.85
C ASP A 23 -3.01 6.78 30.73
N LEU A 24 -2.19 6.47 31.74
CA LEU A 24 -0.77 6.89 31.72
C LEU A 24 0.13 5.88 30.98
N LEU A 25 -0.30 4.63 30.86
CA LEU A 25 0.46 3.56 30.22
C LEU A 25 0.12 3.41 28.73
N ASP A 26 -1.06 3.87 28.29
CA ASP A 26 -1.53 3.81 26.91
C ASP A 26 -1.32 5.12 26.15
N ARG A 27 -0.23 5.85 26.42
CA ARG A 27 0.16 6.95 25.53
C ARG A 27 0.76 6.38 24.26
N PRO A 28 0.06 6.48 23.12
CA PRO A 28 0.70 6.17 21.85
C PRO A 28 1.95 7.06 21.72
N PRO A 29 3.09 6.54 21.27
CA PRO A 29 4.29 7.33 21.03
C PRO A 29 3.91 8.53 20.16
N LEU A 30 4.23 9.75 20.58
CA LEU A 30 3.93 10.98 19.85
C LEU A 30 4.77 11.12 18.55
N ASP A 31 5.79 10.29 18.41
CA ASP A 31 6.73 10.20 17.31
C ASP A 31 6.45 9.02 16.36
N GLN A 32 5.51 8.15 16.69
CA GLN A 32 5.06 7.08 15.82
C GLN A 32 3.61 7.33 15.38
N ILE A 33 3.40 7.29 14.07
CA ILE A 33 2.07 7.32 13.47
C ILE A 33 1.36 6.04 13.91
N SER A 34 0.47 6.12 14.92
CA SER A 34 -0.35 4.99 15.29
C SER A 34 -1.41 4.75 14.22
N GLU A 35 -1.64 3.52 13.83
CA GLU A 35 -2.69 3.16 12.84
C GLU A 35 -4.08 3.69 13.22
N THR A 36 -4.35 3.85 14.51
CA THR A 36 -5.62 4.37 15.03
C THR A 36 -5.86 5.85 14.75
N ASN A 37 -4.80 6.65 14.54
CA ASN A 37 -4.90 8.10 14.34
C ASN A 37 -4.47 8.58 12.95
N TYR A 38 -3.93 7.69 12.14
CA TYR A 38 -3.52 8.00 10.77
C TYR A 38 -4.74 8.13 9.85
N TRP A 39 -5.16 8.01 9.02
CA TRP A 39 -6.31 7.94 8.08
C TRP A 39 -7.46 8.92 8.34
N LYS A 40 -7.31 9.94 9.22
CA LYS A 40 -8.42 10.81 9.62
C LYS A 40 -8.63 12.01 8.72
N THR A 41 -7.60 12.48 8.07
CA THR A 41 -7.62 13.71 7.26
C THR A 41 -7.25 13.45 5.81
N THR A 42 -7.71 14.33 4.93
CA THR A 42 -7.30 14.37 3.52
C THR A 42 -5.78 14.42 3.38
N ASN A 43 -5.09 15.12 4.27
CA ASN A 43 -3.63 15.21 4.24
C ASN A 43 -2.96 13.87 4.55
N ASP A 44 -3.53 13.06 5.43
CA ASP A 44 -3.03 11.71 5.72
C ASP A 44 -3.13 10.82 4.48
N LEU A 45 -4.28 10.85 3.81
CA LEU A 45 -4.50 10.12 2.56
C LEU A 45 -3.52 10.56 1.47
N LYS A 46 -3.33 11.86 1.31
CA LYS A 46 -2.39 12.43 0.35
C LYS A 46 -0.96 11.98 0.64
N ASN A 47 -0.52 12.09 1.89
CA ASN A 47 0.83 11.69 2.28
C ASN A 47 1.08 10.19 2.02
N TYR A 48 0.06 9.36 2.23
CA TYR A 48 0.16 7.93 1.95
C TYR A 48 0.31 7.65 0.45
N ILE A 49 -0.45 8.30 -0.41
CA ILE A 49 -0.40 8.10 -1.86
C ILE A 49 0.92 8.59 -2.47
N LEU A 50 1.56 9.61 -1.89
CA LEU A 50 2.83 10.13 -2.40
C LEU A 50 3.94 9.09 -2.51
N GLN A 51 3.90 8.00 -1.73
CA GLN A 51 4.91 6.94 -1.80
C GLN A 51 4.93 6.20 -3.16
N PHE A 52 3.81 6.18 -3.90
CA PHE A 52 3.72 5.47 -5.18
C PHE A 52 4.31 6.25 -6.35
N TYR A 53 4.43 7.58 -6.26
CA TYR A 53 4.93 8.42 -7.35
C TYR A 53 6.37 8.13 -7.76
N PRO A 54 7.34 7.96 -6.80
CA PRO A 54 8.74 7.77 -7.16
C PRO A 54 9.01 6.51 -7.99
N ASP A 55 8.21 5.47 -7.83
CA ASP A 55 8.45 4.17 -8.45
C ASP A 55 7.58 3.93 -9.69
N THR A 56 6.50 4.70 -9.83
CA THR A 56 5.58 4.62 -10.98
C THR A 56 6.11 5.36 -12.21
N TRP A 57 6.79 6.50 -12.02
CA TRP A 57 7.25 7.33 -13.14
C TRP A 57 8.67 7.01 -13.57
N PRO A 58 8.94 6.96 -14.89
CA PRO A 58 10.30 6.79 -15.38
C PRO A 58 11.20 7.90 -14.84
N LYS A 59 12.23 7.53 -14.10
CA LYS A 59 13.23 8.48 -13.59
C LYS A 59 14.18 8.85 -14.71
N HIS A 60 14.51 10.13 -14.84
CA HIS A 60 15.66 10.56 -15.64
C HIS A 60 16.95 10.09 -14.95
N SER A 61 17.37 8.88 -15.25
CA SER A 61 18.64 8.32 -14.78
C SER A 61 19.64 8.28 -15.90
N ARG A 62 20.92 8.47 -15.56
CA ARG A 62 22.03 8.25 -16.51
C ARG A 62 22.30 6.77 -16.77
N SER A 63 21.66 5.85 -16.07
CA SER A 63 21.80 4.42 -16.35
C SER A 63 20.89 4.02 -17.51
N ALA A 64 21.44 3.29 -18.49
CA ALA A 64 20.72 2.85 -19.67
C ALA A 64 19.45 2.02 -19.39
N GLN A 65 19.32 1.47 -18.17
CA GLN A 65 18.18 0.65 -17.76
C GLN A 65 16.95 1.45 -17.28
N GLN A 66 17.14 2.74 -16.95
CA GLN A 66 16.09 3.61 -16.39
C GLN A 66 15.75 4.80 -17.30
N THR A 67 16.34 4.87 -18.47
CA THR A 67 16.00 5.87 -19.49
C THR A 67 14.94 5.33 -20.44
N PRO A 68 14.22 6.18 -21.18
CA PRO A 68 13.37 5.72 -22.29
C PRO A 68 14.10 4.77 -23.26
N TYR A 69 15.41 4.93 -23.42
CA TYR A 69 16.26 4.09 -24.25
C TYR A 69 16.53 2.69 -23.66
N GLY A 70 16.32 2.49 -22.34
CA GLY A 70 16.51 1.19 -21.69
C GLY A 70 15.56 0.10 -22.21
N TYR A 71 14.43 0.49 -22.77
CA TYR A 71 13.51 -0.45 -23.40
C TYR A 71 14.00 -0.93 -24.78
N GLU A 72 14.77 -0.10 -25.49
CA GLU A 72 15.37 -0.43 -26.80
C GLU A 72 16.42 -1.54 -26.67
N THR A 73 17.01 -1.72 -25.48
CA THR A 73 17.98 -2.81 -25.24
C THR A 73 17.34 -4.21 -25.23
N LYS A 74 16.01 -4.28 -25.22
CA LYS A 74 15.24 -5.53 -25.32
C LYS A 74 14.73 -5.80 -26.76
N SER A 75 15.13 -4.97 -27.69
CA SER A 75 14.82 -5.08 -29.09
C SER A 75 16.12 -5.15 -29.91
N ASP A 76 16.01 -5.39 -31.19
CA ASP A 76 17.14 -5.37 -32.17
C ASP A 76 17.58 -3.96 -32.56
N ASN A 77 16.88 -2.92 -32.08
CA ASN A 77 17.20 -1.53 -32.36
C ASN A 77 18.46 -1.03 -31.65
N MET A 78 18.82 -1.66 -30.52
CA MET A 78 19.97 -1.24 -29.70
C MET A 78 20.75 -2.45 -29.20
N THR A 79 21.99 -2.60 -29.67
CA THR A 79 22.89 -3.67 -29.27
C THR A 79 23.72 -3.23 -28.06
N LEU A 80 23.67 -4.02 -26.99
CA LEU A 80 24.54 -3.85 -25.83
C LEU A 80 25.88 -4.59 -26.05
N GLN A 81 26.92 -4.20 -25.27
CA GLN A 81 28.21 -4.93 -25.27
C GLN A 81 28.08 -6.37 -24.79
N SER A 82 27.10 -6.66 -23.94
CA SER A 82 26.75 -8.02 -23.54
C SER A 82 25.38 -8.40 -24.06
N ALA A 83 25.27 -9.64 -24.53
CA ALA A 83 24.02 -10.16 -25.08
C ALA A 83 22.90 -10.09 -24.00
N ASN A 84 21.72 -9.65 -24.43
CA ASN A 84 20.53 -9.63 -23.57
C ASN A 84 19.94 -11.06 -23.54
N ASN A 85 19.79 -11.63 -22.34
CA ASN A 85 19.24 -12.98 -22.14
C ASN A 85 17.87 -13.15 -22.83
N LEU A 86 17.03 -12.10 -22.85
CA LEU A 86 15.72 -12.15 -23.52
C LEU A 86 15.88 -12.37 -25.02
N LEU A 87 16.82 -11.66 -25.67
CA LEU A 87 17.09 -11.77 -27.12
C LEU A 87 17.76 -13.10 -27.46
N ASN A 88 18.51 -13.68 -26.54
CA ASN A 88 19.15 -14.99 -26.73
C ASN A 88 18.22 -16.16 -26.41
N GLY A 89 17.03 -15.94 -25.89
CA GLY A 89 16.14 -17.01 -25.44
C GLY A 89 16.54 -17.65 -24.10
N ASP A 90 17.53 -17.10 -23.39
CA ASP A 90 18.04 -17.61 -22.10
C ASP A 90 17.37 -16.95 -20.91
N THR A 91 16.09 -16.67 -20.99
CA THR A 91 15.36 -16.02 -19.89
C THR A 91 15.22 -16.97 -18.71
N PRO A 92 15.76 -16.65 -17.54
CA PRO A 92 15.65 -17.51 -16.37
C PRO A 92 14.20 -17.61 -15.88
N VAL A 93 13.78 -18.79 -15.44
CA VAL A 93 12.42 -19.04 -14.93
C VAL A 93 12.12 -18.24 -13.65
N ASN A 94 13.16 -17.89 -12.87
CA ASN A 94 13.02 -17.09 -11.65
C ASN A 94 13.75 -15.75 -11.82
N THR A 95 13.01 -14.68 -12.05
CA THR A 95 13.55 -13.32 -12.20
C THR A 95 13.72 -12.57 -10.88
N GLY A 96 13.28 -13.14 -9.74
CA GLY A 96 13.42 -12.53 -8.42
C GLY A 96 12.53 -11.31 -8.16
N THR A 97 11.73 -10.86 -9.12
CA THR A 97 10.90 -9.64 -8.99
C THR A 97 9.52 -9.90 -8.41
N TRP A 98 9.03 -11.14 -8.44
CA TRP A 98 7.67 -11.51 -8.00
C TRP A 98 7.31 -11.00 -6.60
N THR A 99 8.21 -11.14 -5.62
CA THR A 99 7.93 -10.72 -4.22
C THR A 99 7.91 -9.22 -4.04
N GLY A 100 8.71 -8.45 -4.79
CA GLY A 100 8.75 -6.99 -4.70
C GLY A 100 7.44 -6.35 -5.18
N ASP A 101 6.94 -6.81 -6.31
CA ASP A 101 5.72 -6.27 -6.93
C ASP A 101 4.49 -6.42 -6.02
N TRP A 102 4.42 -7.48 -5.19
CA TRP A 102 3.31 -7.70 -4.26
C TRP A 102 3.33 -6.80 -3.03
N SER A 103 4.47 -6.27 -2.62
CA SER A 103 4.55 -5.31 -1.51
C SER A 103 3.84 -4.01 -1.85
N GLU A 104 3.94 -3.53 -3.08
CA GLU A 104 3.25 -2.33 -3.55
C GLU A 104 1.73 -2.56 -3.69
N ILE A 105 1.33 -3.75 -4.21
CA ILE A 105 -0.09 -4.14 -4.25
C ILE A 105 -0.69 -4.18 -2.84
N ARG A 106 0.03 -4.76 -1.88
CA ARG A 106 -0.42 -4.77 -0.49
C ARG A 106 -0.56 -3.35 0.06
N SER A 107 0.42 -2.49 -0.20
CA SER A 107 0.41 -1.11 0.27
C SER A 107 -0.77 -0.32 -0.31
N ILE A 108 -1.06 -0.43 -1.60
CA ILE A 108 -2.21 0.28 -2.18
C ILE A 108 -3.54 -0.28 -1.66
N ASN A 109 -3.63 -1.59 -1.40
CA ASN A 109 -4.82 -2.18 -0.81
C ASN A 109 -5.03 -1.74 0.65
N ILE A 110 -3.96 -1.52 1.44
CA ILE A 110 -4.07 -0.91 2.78
C ILE A 110 -4.74 0.48 2.68
N PHE A 111 -4.44 1.27 1.65
CA PHE A 111 -5.15 2.52 1.42
C PHE A 111 -6.65 2.29 1.21
N PHE A 112 -7.03 1.34 0.35
CA PHE A 112 -8.45 1.03 0.09
C PHE A 112 -9.19 0.51 1.30
N ASP A 113 -8.53 -0.22 2.19
CA ASP A 113 -9.13 -0.71 3.43
C ASP A 113 -9.36 0.41 4.46
N ASN A 114 -8.63 1.54 4.35
CA ASN A 114 -8.61 2.58 5.38
C ASN A 114 -9.14 3.95 4.95
N TYR A 115 -9.18 4.30 3.67
CA TYR A 115 -9.54 5.66 3.23
C TYR A 115 -10.89 6.15 3.74
N ARG A 116 -11.83 5.23 4.02
CA ARG A 116 -13.17 5.55 4.56
C ARG A 116 -13.15 6.01 6.02
N LYS A 117 -12.02 5.90 6.71
CA LYS A 117 -11.82 6.45 8.06
C LYS A 117 -11.58 7.96 8.05
N CYS A 118 -11.38 8.56 6.86
CA CYS A 118 -11.22 9.99 6.71
C CYS A 118 -12.51 10.71 7.12
N GLU A 119 -12.36 11.67 8.02
CA GLU A 119 -13.46 12.45 8.59
C GLU A 119 -13.80 13.67 7.72
N ASP A 120 -12.94 14.01 6.75
CA ASP A 120 -13.18 15.10 5.81
C ASP A 120 -14.29 14.73 4.80
N PRO A 121 -14.97 15.73 4.21
CA PRO A 121 -15.98 15.47 3.18
C PRO A 121 -15.36 14.79 1.95
N PHE A 122 -16.12 13.90 1.31
CA PHE A 122 -15.66 13.13 0.13
C PHE A 122 -15.03 14.00 -0.96
N SER A 123 -15.61 15.18 -1.23
CA SER A 123 -15.08 16.12 -2.23
C SER A 123 -13.67 16.62 -1.94
N ALA A 124 -13.21 16.56 -0.68
CA ALA A 124 -11.87 16.98 -0.32
C ALA A 124 -10.80 15.94 -0.68
N TYR A 125 -11.14 14.64 -0.64
CA TYR A 125 -10.20 13.55 -0.92
C TYR A 125 -10.55 12.72 -2.18
N GLN A 126 -11.62 13.05 -2.89
CA GLN A 126 -12.05 12.38 -4.11
C GLN A 126 -10.90 12.22 -5.11
N HIS A 127 -10.13 13.29 -5.35
CA HIS A 127 -9.00 13.28 -6.26
C HIS A 127 -7.91 12.27 -5.82
N ILE A 128 -7.61 12.22 -4.52
CA ILE A 128 -6.62 11.28 -3.96
C ILE A 128 -7.09 9.83 -4.14
N LEU A 129 -8.39 9.60 -3.99
CA LEU A 129 -8.97 8.28 -4.24
C LEU A 129 -8.84 7.89 -5.73
N GLY A 130 -9.02 8.86 -6.64
CA GLY A 130 -8.77 8.65 -8.07
C GLY A 130 -7.31 8.29 -8.38
N GLU A 131 -6.36 8.96 -7.71
CA GLU A 131 -4.94 8.61 -7.81
C GLU A 131 -4.67 7.17 -7.31
N ALA A 132 -5.31 6.77 -6.22
CA ALA A 132 -5.16 5.41 -5.68
C ALA A 132 -5.66 4.34 -6.66
N TYR A 133 -6.81 4.54 -7.29
CA TYR A 133 -7.33 3.65 -8.34
C TYR A 133 -6.37 3.57 -9.52
N PHE A 134 -5.85 4.70 -9.98
CA PHE A 134 -4.84 4.72 -11.04
C PHE A 134 -3.59 3.92 -10.67
N PHE A 135 -3.04 4.10 -9.46
CA PHE A 135 -1.84 3.36 -9.04
C PHE A 135 -2.10 1.86 -8.94
N ARG A 136 -3.25 1.43 -8.41
CA ARG A 136 -3.57 -0.01 -8.38
C ARG A 136 -3.67 -0.60 -9.77
N ALA A 137 -4.35 0.08 -10.68
CA ALA A 137 -4.45 -0.32 -12.08
C ALA A 137 -3.06 -0.44 -12.72
N TRP A 138 -2.19 0.54 -12.50
CA TRP A 138 -0.82 0.55 -13.02
C TRP A 138 0.03 -0.61 -12.49
N LEU A 139 -0.02 -0.87 -11.19
CA LEU A 139 0.71 -1.96 -10.56
C LEU A 139 0.26 -3.32 -11.11
N TYR A 140 -1.04 -3.55 -11.20
CA TYR A 140 -1.57 -4.79 -11.79
C TYR A 140 -1.29 -4.92 -13.28
N PHE A 141 -1.32 -3.82 -14.02
CA PHE A 141 -0.93 -3.83 -15.43
C PHE A 141 0.52 -4.32 -15.62
N ASN A 142 1.45 -3.86 -14.78
CA ASN A 142 2.83 -4.32 -14.82
C ASN A 142 2.96 -5.81 -14.46
N LEU A 143 2.18 -6.29 -13.47
CA LEU A 143 2.13 -7.72 -13.14
C LEU A 143 1.62 -8.55 -14.32
N VAL A 144 0.48 -8.19 -14.91
CA VAL A 144 -0.10 -8.89 -16.06
C VAL A 144 0.83 -8.88 -17.26
N LYS A 145 1.47 -7.74 -17.53
CA LYS A 145 2.44 -7.62 -18.63
C LYS A 145 3.63 -8.57 -18.46
N THR A 146 4.07 -8.78 -17.22
CA THR A 146 5.26 -9.57 -16.89
C THR A 146 4.94 -11.06 -16.74
N TYR A 147 3.83 -11.40 -16.09
CA TYR A 147 3.52 -12.77 -15.64
C TYR A 147 2.29 -13.40 -16.30
N GLY A 148 1.49 -12.62 -17.02
CA GLY A 148 0.22 -13.08 -17.60
C GLY A 148 -0.85 -13.22 -16.52
N ASP A 149 -1.25 -14.43 -16.20
CA ASP A 149 -2.23 -14.70 -15.14
C ASP A 149 -1.62 -14.44 -13.75
N VAL A 150 -2.31 -13.65 -12.93
CA VAL A 150 -1.90 -13.27 -11.57
C VAL A 150 -3.11 -13.24 -10.64
N PRO A 151 -2.96 -13.52 -9.34
CA PRO A 151 -4.08 -13.39 -8.42
C PRO A 151 -4.49 -11.91 -8.24
N TRP A 152 -5.79 -11.63 -8.30
CA TRP A 152 -6.34 -10.31 -7.99
C TRP A 152 -6.73 -10.22 -6.53
N TYR A 153 -6.29 -9.18 -5.84
CA TYR A 153 -6.65 -8.87 -4.47
C TYR A 153 -7.19 -7.44 -4.38
N SER A 154 -8.40 -7.30 -3.86
CA SER A 154 -9.06 -5.98 -3.67
C SER A 154 -8.81 -5.38 -2.29
N SER A 155 -8.25 -6.14 -1.36
CA SER A 155 -7.91 -5.76 0.03
C SER A 155 -6.51 -6.24 0.41
N ALA A 156 -5.95 -5.67 1.47
CA ALA A 156 -4.66 -6.09 2.01
C ALA A 156 -4.81 -7.42 2.75
N LEU A 157 -4.02 -8.42 2.33
CA LEU A 157 -4.02 -9.72 2.99
C LEU A 157 -3.22 -9.68 4.29
N SER A 158 -3.74 -10.35 5.33
CA SER A 158 -3.00 -10.67 6.55
C SER A 158 -2.10 -11.89 6.31
N PRO A 159 -0.99 -12.04 7.06
CA PRO A 159 -0.20 -13.27 7.06
C PRO A 159 -1.01 -14.52 7.44
N ASP A 160 -2.13 -14.34 8.16
CA ASP A 160 -3.02 -15.42 8.60
C ASP A 160 -4.05 -15.85 7.54
N ASP A 161 -4.14 -15.11 6.42
CA ASP A 161 -5.07 -15.40 5.30
C ASP A 161 -4.50 -16.47 4.37
N GLU A 162 -4.10 -17.64 4.91
CA GLU A 162 -3.42 -18.72 4.17
C GLU A 162 -4.18 -19.16 2.90
N GLU A 163 -5.52 -19.24 2.94
CA GLU A 163 -6.34 -19.63 1.81
C GLU A 163 -6.19 -18.66 0.63
N PHE A 164 -6.20 -17.35 0.91
CA PHE A 164 -6.05 -16.31 -0.12
C PHE A 164 -4.60 -16.16 -0.59
N LEU A 165 -3.63 -16.31 0.33
CA LEU A 165 -2.21 -16.25 -0.02
C LEU A 165 -1.78 -17.37 -0.96
N ASN A 166 -2.42 -18.56 -0.85
CA ASN A 166 -2.12 -19.73 -1.66
C ASN A 166 -3.13 -19.98 -2.78
N LYS A 167 -4.02 -19.02 -3.09
CA LYS A 167 -4.98 -19.19 -4.18
C LYS A 167 -4.28 -19.31 -5.53
N ALA A 168 -4.92 -20.02 -6.45
CA ALA A 168 -4.48 -20.08 -7.84
C ALA A 168 -4.48 -18.68 -8.48
N ARG A 169 -3.71 -18.51 -9.55
CA ARG A 169 -3.74 -17.29 -10.35
C ARG A 169 -5.11 -17.12 -11.00
N ASP A 170 -5.63 -15.91 -10.97
CA ASP A 170 -6.84 -15.55 -11.70
C ASP A 170 -6.51 -15.39 -13.20
N PRO A 171 -7.44 -15.72 -14.10
CA PRO A 171 -7.26 -15.49 -15.52
C PRO A 171 -6.95 -14.00 -15.79
N ARG A 172 -5.99 -13.71 -16.66
CA ARG A 172 -5.63 -12.32 -17.02
C ARG A 172 -6.83 -11.50 -17.51
N THR A 173 -7.83 -12.11 -18.12
CA THR A 173 -9.05 -11.42 -18.55
C THR A 173 -9.78 -10.80 -17.36
N LEU A 174 -9.97 -11.54 -16.27
CA LEU A 174 -10.57 -11.02 -15.04
C LEU A 174 -9.73 -9.88 -14.44
N VAL A 175 -8.41 -10.06 -14.41
CA VAL A 175 -7.51 -9.03 -13.88
C VAL A 175 -7.54 -7.77 -14.75
N VAL A 176 -7.57 -7.91 -16.08
CA VAL A 176 -7.69 -6.77 -17.02
C VAL A 176 -9.04 -6.07 -16.87
N ASP A 177 -10.14 -6.80 -16.71
CA ASP A 177 -11.46 -6.19 -16.44
C ASP A 177 -11.43 -5.38 -15.13
N SER A 178 -10.76 -5.90 -14.10
CA SER A 178 -10.58 -5.18 -12.83
C SER A 178 -9.70 -3.93 -12.98
N ILE A 179 -8.63 -4.01 -13.79
CA ILE A 179 -7.79 -2.85 -14.14
C ILE A 179 -8.61 -1.77 -14.85
N LEU A 180 -9.43 -2.16 -15.83
CA LEU A 180 -10.29 -1.22 -16.55
C LEU A 180 -11.31 -0.56 -15.62
N SER A 181 -11.92 -1.34 -14.72
CA SER A 181 -12.82 -0.79 -13.70
C SER A 181 -12.13 0.22 -12.78
N ASP A 182 -10.90 -0.06 -12.35
CA ASP A 182 -10.11 0.89 -11.56
C ASP A 182 -9.79 2.17 -12.35
N LEU A 183 -9.47 2.06 -13.63
CA LEU A 183 -9.23 3.22 -14.50
C LEU A 183 -10.49 4.06 -14.71
N ASP A 184 -11.67 3.44 -14.84
CA ASP A 184 -12.94 4.15 -14.93
C ASP A 184 -13.20 4.94 -13.63
N HIS A 185 -12.99 4.34 -12.45
CA HIS A 185 -13.09 5.06 -11.19
C HIS A 185 -12.06 6.19 -11.08
N ALA A 186 -10.83 5.97 -11.57
CA ALA A 186 -9.82 7.01 -11.60
C ALA A 186 -10.27 8.21 -12.45
N ILE A 187 -10.84 7.96 -13.64
CA ILE A 187 -11.34 9.00 -14.54
C ILE A 187 -12.49 9.80 -13.89
N ASP A 188 -13.40 9.09 -13.20
CA ASP A 188 -14.54 9.71 -12.54
C ASP A 188 -14.16 10.61 -11.35
N TYR A 189 -13.06 10.26 -10.66
CA TYR A 189 -12.65 10.92 -9.42
C TYR A 189 -11.52 11.93 -9.59
N LEU A 190 -10.69 11.80 -10.62
CA LEU A 190 -9.62 12.75 -10.90
C LEU A 190 -10.24 14.04 -11.45
N ASP A 191 -10.01 15.16 -10.75
CA ASP A 191 -10.38 16.46 -11.25
C ASP A 191 -9.61 16.81 -12.51
N THR A 192 -10.32 17.13 -13.56
CA THR A 192 -9.75 17.83 -14.70
C THR A 192 -9.45 19.27 -14.26
N ARG A 193 -8.25 19.48 -13.71
CA ARG A 193 -7.80 20.86 -13.48
C ARG A 193 -7.62 21.54 -14.84
N ALA A 194 -8.53 22.47 -15.11
CA ALA A 194 -8.40 23.38 -16.23
C ALA A 194 -7.19 24.32 -16.04
#